data_307ffb28ccfb1a7baa214b4eeb9aab66
#
_entry.id   307ffb28ccfb1a7baa214b4eeb9aab66
#
_cell.length_a   1.000
_cell.length_b   1.000
_cell.length_c   1.000
_cell.angle_alpha   90.00
_cell.angle_beta   90.00
_cell.angle_gamma   90.00
#
_symmetry.space_group_name_H-M   'P 1'
#
loop_
_entity.id
_entity.type
_entity.pdbx_description
1 polymer ?
#
loop_
_entity_poly.entity_id
_entity_poly.type
_entity_poly.pdbx_seq_one_letter_code
_entity_poly.pdbx_strand_id
1 'polypeptide(L)'
;MKGNVFIVCAPSGAGKTSLVRELVTRDPNVHLSVSHTTRPARPGEQNGHAYHFVARPVFQAMIERGEFLESAEVHGNLYGTSQAWVESQRGQGHDIVLEIDWQGAQQVRSLIPDAIGIFILPPSLEVLRQRMMDRRQDSAAVIERRLKGARSEIAHLEEFDYVIINNNFDEAVKDLASIVRSARLRLPSQIARHSDLINSLK
;
A
#
# COMPACT_ATOMS: atom_id res chain seq x y z
N MET A 1 -17.47 -0.48 -14.19
CA MET A 1 -16.84 0.67 -13.49
C MET A 1 -15.47 0.23 -13.02
N LYS A 2 -14.43 1.06 -13.18
CA LYS A 2 -13.10 0.74 -12.64
C LYS A 2 -13.12 0.86 -11.10
N GLY A 3 -12.44 -0.06 -10.41
CA GLY A 3 -12.22 0.01 -8.96
C GLY A 3 -11.29 1.16 -8.57
N ASN A 4 -11.30 1.55 -7.29
CA ASN A 4 -10.39 2.56 -6.75
C ASN A 4 -8.98 2.01 -6.55
N VAL A 5 -8.00 2.90 -6.45
CA VAL A 5 -6.63 2.57 -6.03
C VAL A 5 -6.35 3.29 -4.72
N PHE A 6 -5.92 2.53 -3.73
CA PHE A 6 -5.50 3.01 -2.42
C PHE A 6 -4.00 2.75 -2.26
N ILE A 7 -3.26 3.81 -2.02
CA ILE A 7 -1.84 3.76 -1.72
C ILE A 7 -1.69 3.82 -0.21
N VAL A 8 -1.14 2.79 0.39
CA VAL A 8 -0.90 2.75 1.83
C VAL A 8 0.59 2.81 2.08
N CYS A 9 1.04 3.92 2.67
CA CYS A 9 2.41 4.14 3.09
C CYS A 9 2.53 4.16 4.61
N ALA A 10 3.68 3.83 5.12
CA ALA A 10 3.97 3.87 6.55
C ALA A 10 5.45 3.69 6.81
N PRO A 11 6.00 4.27 7.85
CA PRO A 11 7.33 3.92 8.30
C PRO A 11 7.40 2.45 8.75
N SER A 12 8.55 1.86 8.55
CA SER A 12 8.79 0.46 8.90
C SER A 12 8.47 0.20 10.37
N GLY A 13 7.55 -0.72 10.66
CA GLY A 13 7.11 -1.04 12.03
C GLY A 13 5.81 -0.34 12.47
N ALA A 14 5.24 0.55 11.68
CA ALA A 14 3.98 1.24 12.01
C ALA A 14 2.73 0.35 11.96
N GLY A 15 2.83 -0.88 11.39
CA GLY A 15 1.72 -1.83 11.34
C GLY A 15 0.96 -1.89 10.01
N LYS A 16 1.50 -1.29 8.94
CA LYS A 16 0.92 -1.24 7.59
C LYS A 16 0.37 -2.60 7.13
N THR A 17 1.22 -3.60 7.02
CA THR A 17 0.86 -4.93 6.50
C THR A 17 -0.21 -5.62 7.33
N SER A 18 -0.22 -5.42 8.66
CA SER A 18 -1.26 -6.01 9.52
C SER A 18 -2.62 -5.36 9.28
N LEU A 19 -2.66 -4.02 9.15
CA LEU A 19 -3.89 -3.28 8.87
C LEU A 19 -4.46 -3.61 7.49
N VAL A 20 -3.60 -3.64 6.46
CA VAL A 20 -4.02 -3.98 5.09
C VAL A 20 -4.52 -5.42 5.00
N ARG A 21 -3.84 -6.37 5.66
CA ARG A 21 -4.30 -7.77 5.71
C ARG A 21 -5.68 -7.90 6.35
N GLU A 22 -5.91 -7.21 7.45
CA GLU A 22 -7.20 -7.21 8.14
C GLU A 22 -8.30 -6.59 7.27
N LEU A 23 -8.01 -5.48 6.58
CA LEU A 23 -8.94 -4.89 5.61
C LEU A 23 -9.33 -5.87 4.50
N VAL A 24 -8.35 -6.51 3.86
CA VAL A 24 -8.58 -7.48 2.77
C VAL A 24 -9.36 -8.70 3.28
N THR A 25 -9.13 -9.13 4.52
CA THR A 25 -9.89 -10.23 5.14
C THR A 25 -11.36 -9.86 5.36
N ARG A 26 -11.63 -8.61 5.74
CA ARG A 26 -13.02 -8.13 6.03
C ARG A 26 -13.79 -7.72 4.79
N ASP A 27 -13.11 -7.33 3.74
CA ASP A 27 -13.73 -6.80 2.52
C ASP A 27 -13.25 -7.57 1.28
N PRO A 28 -14.02 -8.55 0.79
CA PRO A 28 -13.63 -9.40 -0.34
C PRO A 28 -13.52 -8.64 -1.68
N ASN A 29 -13.98 -7.39 -1.73
CA ASN A 29 -13.87 -6.54 -2.92
C ASN A 29 -12.59 -5.69 -2.94
N VAL A 30 -11.77 -5.80 -1.88
CA VAL A 30 -10.45 -5.17 -1.76
C VAL A 30 -9.37 -6.20 -2.03
N HIS A 31 -8.52 -5.93 -3.00
CA HIS A 31 -7.43 -6.82 -3.39
C HIS A 31 -6.08 -6.15 -3.13
N LEU A 32 -5.20 -6.87 -2.44
CA LEU A 32 -3.81 -6.44 -2.25
C LEU A 32 -3.00 -6.76 -3.50
N SER A 33 -2.30 -5.78 -4.06
CA SER A 33 -1.32 -6.03 -5.11
C SER A 33 -0.07 -6.69 -4.52
N VAL A 34 0.25 -7.88 -5.00
CA VAL A 34 1.48 -8.57 -4.64
C VAL A 34 2.62 -8.01 -5.49
N SER A 35 3.51 -7.22 -4.87
CA SER A 35 4.64 -6.57 -5.55
C SER A 35 5.73 -7.57 -5.91
N HIS A 36 6.52 -7.27 -6.94
CA HIS A 36 7.78 -7.93 -7.25
C HIS A 36 8.90 -7.38 -6.38
N THR A 37 9.87 -8.21 -6.01
CA THR A 37 11.06 -7.75 -5.29
C THR A 37 12.30 -8.59 -5.60
N THR A 38 13.46 -7.94 -5.54
CA THR A 38 14.77 -8.62 -5.60
C THR A 38 15.29 -9.04 -4.23
N ARG A 39 14.58 -8.68 -3.14
CA ARG A 39 14.92 -9.11 -1.78
C ARG A 39 14.72 -10.63 -1.66
N PRO A 40 15.66 -11.35 -1.03
CA PRO A 40 15.43 -12.76 -0.68
C PRO A 40 14.19 -12.94 0.21
N ALA A 41 13.47 -14.04 0.01
CA ALA A 41 12.35 -14.41 0.87
C ALA A 41 12.81 -14.61 2.31
N ARG A 42 12.04 -14.14 3.28
CA ARG A 42 12.24 -14.41 4.70
C ARG A 42 11.60 -15.75 5.08
N PRO A 43 12.00 -16.36 6.21
CA PRO A 43 11.32 -17.55 6.73
C PRO A 43 9.80 -17.32 6.84
N GLY A 44 9.01 -18.22 6.25
CA GLY A 44 7.56 -18.14 6.24
C GLY A 44 6.94 -17.32 5.11
N GLU A 45 7.72 -16.57 4.32
CA GLU A 45 7.23 -15.89 3.13
C GLU A 45 7.14 -16.86 1.93
N GLN A 46 6.02 -16.81 1.19
CA GLN A 46 5.78 -17.62 0.01
C GLN A 46 5.73 -16.76 -1.25
N ASN A 47 6.36 -17.26 -2.32
CA ASN A 47 6.33 -16.60 -3.62
C ASN A 47 4.90 -16.52 -4.16
N GLY A 48 4.52 -15.36 -4.70
CA GLY A 48 3.17 -15.10 -5.19
C GLY A 48 2.15 -14.75 -4.10
N HIS A 49 2.51 -14.84 -2.82
CA HIS A 49 1.66 -14.45 -1.69
C HIS A 49 2.21 -13.23 -0.93
N ALA A 50 3.46 -13.31 -0.47
CA ALA A 50 4.11 -12.19 0.20
C ALA A 50 4.68 -11.18 -0.82
N TYR A 51 5.41 -11.70 -1.79
CA TYR A 51 5.99 -11.01 -2.95
C TYR A 51 6.14 -12.00 -4.11
N HIS A 52 6.30 -11.47 -5.33
CA HIS A 52 6.94 -12.18 -6.43
C HIS A 52 8.45 -11.99 -6.31
N PHE A 53 9.15 -12.99 -5.75
CA PHE A 53 10.60 -12.93 -5.58
C PHE A 53 11.29 -13.24 -6.90
N VAL A 54 12.05 -12.28 -7.44
CA VAL A 54 12.73 -12.38 -8.73
C VAL A 54 14.20 -11.99 -8.62
N ALA A 55 15.05 -12.53 -9.49
CA ALA A 55 16.44 -12.12 -9.57
C ALA A 55 16.56 -10.68 -10.11
N ARG A 56 17.60 -9.93 -9.67
CA ARG A 56 17.82 -8.53 -10.10
C ARG A 56 17.84 -8.34 -11.63
N PRO A 57 18.50 -9.21 -12.44
CA PRO A 57 18.44 -9.07 -13.90
C PRO A 57 17.02 -9.23 -14.47
N VAL A 58 16.21 -10.12 -13.90
CA VAL A 58 14.80 -10.30 -14.32
C VAL A 58 14.00 -9.04 -14.01
N PHE A 59 14.15 -8.49 -12.81
CA PHE A 59 13.49 -7.24 -12.41
C PHE A 59 13.89 -6.08 -13.33
N GLN A 60 15.18 -5.95 -13.66
CA GLN A 60 15.68 -4.92 -14.54
C GLN A 60 15.07 -5.03 -15.96
N ALA A 61 14.98 -6.23 -16.49
CA ALA A 61 14.32 -6.46 -17.77
C ALA A 61 12.81 -6.12 -17.74
N MET A 62 12.14 -6.30 -16.61
CA MET A 62 10.74 -5.87 -16.43
C MET A 62 10.61 -4.35 -16.43
N ILE A 63 11.56 -3.61 -15.80
CA ILE A 63 11.61 -2.13 -15.91
C ILE A 63 11.75 -1.69 -17.36
N GLU A 64 12.70 -2.27 -18.10
CA GLU A 64 12.98 -1.94 -19.50
C GLU A 64 11.77 -2.17 -20.41
N ARG A 65 10.93 -3.16 -20.10
CA ARG A 65 9.67 -3.43 -20.82
C ARG A 65 8.49 -2.58 -20.34
N GLY A 66 8.66 -1.72 -19.33
CA GLY A 66 7.58 -0.89 -18.78
C GLY A 66 6.47 -1.68 -18.09
N GLU A 67 6.80 -2.82 -17.46
CA GLU A 67 5.81 -3.70 -16.83
C GLU A 67 5.33 -3.21 -15.46
N PHE A 68 6.01 -2.21 -14.88
CA PHE A 68 5.67 -1.70 -13.56
C PHE A 68 4.88 -0.39 -13.61
N LEU A 69 3.86 -0.30 -12.80
CA LEU A 69 3.13 0.92 -12.48
C LEU A 69 4.01 1.89 -11.68
N GLU A 70 4.80 1.33 -10.77
CA GLU A 70 5.84 2.02 -10.00
C GLU A 70 6.98 1.05 -9.70
N SER A 71 8.18 1.59 -9.53
CA SER A 71 9.32 0.82 -9.00
C SER A 71 10.26 1.72 -8.20
N ALA A 72 10.80 1.19 -7.10
CA ALA A 72 11.71 1.90 -6.22
C ALA A 72 12.80 0.99 -5.66
N GLU A 73 13.95 1.56 -5.33
CA GLU A 73 14.98 0.87 -4.56
C GLU A 73 14.87 1.25 -3.08
N VAL A 74 14.59 0.26 -2.23
CA VAL A 74 14.45 0.43 -0.79
C VAL A 74 15.44 -0.48 -0.07
N HIS A 75 16.33 0.10 0.71
CA HIS A 75 17.39 -0.63 1.43
C HIS A 75 18.22 -1.59 0.56
N GLY A 76 18.55 -1.19 -0.68
CA GLY A 76 19.38 -1.95 -1.62
C GLY A 76 18.63 -3.05 -2.39
N ASN A 77 17.33 -3.17 -2.23
CA ASN A 77 16.48 -4.08 -3.00
C ASN A 77 15.47 -3.32 -3.85
N LEU A 78 15.17 -3.87 -5.00
CA LEU A 78 14.15 -3.34 -5.90
C LEU A 78 12.78 -3.88 -5.52
N TYR A 79 11.77 -3.02 -5.62
CA TYR A 79 10.36 -3.33 -5.45
C TYR A 79 9.57 -2.73 -6.60
N GLY A 80 8.49 -3.37 -7.05
CA GLY A 80 7.68 -2.84 -8.12
C GLY A 80 6.32 -3.51 -8.20
N THR A 81 5.33 -2.73 -8.60
CA THR A 81 3.93 -3.13 -8.74
C THR A 81 3.60 -3.37 -10.20
N SER A 82 3.06 -4.55 -10.54
CA SER A 82 2.67 -4.88 -11.92
C SER A 82 1.53 -3.98 -12.40
N GLN A 83 1.78 -3.21 -13.47
CA GLN A 83 0.77 -2.36 -14.10
C GLN A 83 -0.38 -3.19 -14.67
N ALA A 84 -0.07 -4.24 -15.41
CA ALA A 84 -1.07 -5.08 -16.06
C ALA A 84 -2.01 -5.74 -15.05
N TRP A 85 -1.48 -6.18 -13.90
CA TRP A 85 -2.31 -6.76 -12.83
C TRP A 85 -3.27 -5.72 -12.24
N VAL A 86 -2.76 -4.53 -11.89
CA VAL A 86 -3.57 -3.45 -11.33
C VAL A 86 -4.68 -3.04 -12.30
N GLU A 87 -4.36 -2.85 -13.58
CA GLU A 87 -5.35 -2.48 -14.60
C GLU A 87 -6.42 -3.55 -14.78
N SER A 88 -6.02 -4.83 -14.82
CA SER A 88 -6.94 -5.97 -14.92
C SER A 88 -7.92 -6.01 -13.77
N GLN A 89 -7.43 -5.94 -12.53
CA GLN A 89 -8.29 -6.01 -11.32
C GLN A 89 -9.21 -4.79 -11.21
N ARG A 90 -8.70 -3.59 -11.47
CA ARG A 90 -9.53 -2.37 -11.54
C ARG A 90 -10.62 -2.49 -12.61
N GLY A 91 -10.28 -3.05 -13.77
CA GLY A 91 -11.24 -3.27 -14.87
C GLY A 91 -12.40 -4.18 -14.47
N GLN A 92 -12.18 -5.12 -13.56
CA GLN A 92 -13.21 -5.99 -12.98
C GLN A 92 -14.03 -5.31 -11.88
N GLY A 93 -13.67 -4.10 -11.48
CA GLY A 93 -14.37 -3.33 -10.44
C GLY A 93 -13.85 -3.57 -9.03
N HIS A 94 -12.72 -4.27 -8.86
CA HIS A 94 -12.09 -4.48 -7.56
C HIS A 94 -11.32 -3.23 -7.13
N ASP A 95 -11.41 -2.89 -5.86
CA ASP A 95 -10.57 -1.88 -5.23
C ASP A 95 -9.19 -2.47 -4.93
N ILE A 96 -8.14 -1.74 -5.28
CA ILE A 96 -6.76 -2.22 -5.16
C ILE A 96 -6.04 -1.46 -4.07
N VAL A 97 -5.37 -2.18 -3.18
CA VAL A 97 -4.44 -1.62 -2.19
C VAL A 97 -3.01 -1.87 -2.65
N LEU A 98 -2.21 -0.82 -2.66
CA LEU A 98 -0.77 -0.84 -2.92
C LEU A 98 -0.03 -0.58 -1.60
N GLU A 99 0.75 -1.54 -1.12
CA GLU A 99 1.67 -1.36 0.00
C GLU A 99 3.04 -0.92 -0.51
N ILE A 100 3.22 0.35 -0.76
CA ILE A 100 4.43 0.94 -1.34
C ILE A 100 5.03 2.02 -0.45
N ASP A 101 6.19 2.55 -0.82
CA ASP A 101 6.79 3.71 -0.17
C ASP A 101 6.35 5.03 -0.81
N TRP A 102 6.84 6.15 -0.30
CA TRP A 102 6.47 7.47 -0.80
C TRP A 102 6.95 7.72 -2.24
N GLN A 103 8.10 7.13 -2.66
CA GLN A 103 8.62 7.26 -4.03
C GLN A 103 7.69 6.56 -5.02
N GLY A 104 7.24 5.34 -4.69
CA GLY A 104 6.23 4.62 -5.46
C GLY A 104 4.90 5.35 -5.48
N ALA A 105 4.50 5.97 -4.36
CA ALA A 105 3.27 6.77 -4.26
C ALA A 105 3.27 7.95 -5.25
N GLN A 106 4.37 8.66 -5.38
CA GLN A 106 4.51 9.76 -6.35
C GLN A 106 4.36 9.26 -7.80
N GLN A 107 4.99 8.12 -8.15
CA GLN A 107 4.88 7.51 -9.47
C GLN A 107 3.44 7.09 -9.78
N VAL A 108 2.79 6.39 -8.85
CA VAL A 108 1.39 5.96 -9.02
C VAL A 108 0.47 7.16 -9.20
N ARG A 109 0.62 8.22 -8.41
CA ARG A 109 -0.22 9.42 -8.52
C ARG A 109 -0.05 10.16 -9.85
N SER A 110 1.12 10.12 -10.45
CA SER A 110 1.34 10.72 -11.78
C SER A 110 0.60 9.96 -12.88
N LEU A 111 0.42 8.64 -12.75
CA LEU A 111 -0.27 7.78 -13.71
C LEU A 111 -1.75 7.58 -13.39
N ILE A 112 -2.11 7.61 -12.13
CA ILE A 112 -3.47 7.44 -11.59
C ILE A 112 -3.78 8.60 -10.65
N PRO A 113 -4.15 9.79 -11.17
CA PRO A 113 -4.35 10.99 -10.33
C PRO A 113 -5.49 10.88 -9.32
N ASP A 114 -6.42 9.94 -9.52
CA ASP A 114 -7.53 9.64 -8.60
C ASP A 114 -7.17 8.60 -7.53
N ALA A 115 -5.92 8.13 -7.48
CA ALA A 115 -5.42 7.24 -6.43
C ALA A 115 -5.44 7.95 -5.06
N ILE A 116 -5.93 7.25 -4.05
CA ILE A 116 -6.13 7.77 -2.70
C ILE A 116 -4.95 7.37 -1.84
N GLY A 117 -4.17 8.35 -1.38
CA GLY A 117 -3.01 8.16 -0.51
C GLY A 117 -3.39 8.12 0.96
N ILE A 118 -2.95 7.10 1.67
CA ILE A 118 -3.19 6.89 3.10
C ILE A 118 -1.84 6.67 3.77
N PHE A 119 -1.51 7.51 4.75
CA PHE A 119 -0.28 7.37 5.52
C PHE A 119 -0.59 6.85 6.92
N ILE A 120 0.06 5.75 7.33
CA ILE A 120 -0.13 5.17 8.66
C ILE A 120 1.04 5.60 9.55
N LEU A 121 0.72 6.22 10.68
CA LEU A 121 1.69 6.63 11.69
C LEU A 121 1.60 5.76 12.96
N PRO A 122 2.71 5.48 13.63
CA PRO A 122 2.69 5.05 15.01
C PRO A 122 2.28 6.22 15.92
N PRO A 123 1.82 5.96 17.16
CA PRO A 123 1.47 7.03 18.10
C PRO A 123 2.69 7.82 18.59
N SER A 124 3.88 7.22 18.56
CA SER A 124 5.15 7.91 18.82
C SER A 124 6.34 7.13 18.24
N LEU A 125 7.52 7.79 18.19
CA LEU A 125 8.78 7.13 17.79
C LEU A 125 9.24 6.10 18.82
N GLU A 126 8.93 6.31 20.10
CA GLU A 126 9.21 5.38 21.19
C GLU A 126 8.44 4.08 21.00
N VAL A 127 7.15 4.17 20.70
CA VAL A 127 6.30 3.00 20.39
C VAL A 127 6.81 2.31 19.11
N LEU A 128 7.23 3.07 18.11
CA LEU A 128 7.82 2.50 16.89
C LEU A 128 9.10 1.72 17.21
N ARG A 129 10.00 2.30 18.02
CA ARG A 129 11.21 1.64 18.51
C ARG A 129 10.87 0.34 19.24
N GLN A 130 9.94 0.39 20.18
CA GLN A 130 9.52 -0.79 20.94
C GLN A 130 9.00 -1.89 20.04
N ARG A 131 8.13 -1.57 19.08
CA ARG A 131 7.61 -2.53 18.09
C ARG A 131 8.70 -3.18 17.23
N MET A 132 9.78 -2.43 16.92
CA MET A 132 10.95 -3.00 16.21
C MET A 132 11.75 -3.95 17.10
N MET A 133 11.95 -3.59 18.38
CA MET A 133 12.65 -4.41 19.36
C MET A 133 11.92 -5.73 19.64
N ASP A 134 10.61 -5.68 19.81
CA ASP A 134 9.76 -6.84 20.13
C ASP A 134 9.78 -7.91 19.05
N ARG A 135 10.02 -7.52 17.80
CA ARG A 135 10.20 -8.47 16.69
C ARG A 135 11.45 -9.33 16.78
N ARG A 136 12.45 -8.94 17.61
CA ARG A 136 13.71 -9.65 17.85
C ARG A 136 14.45 -10.06 16.58
N GLN A 137 14.32 -9.28 15.50
CA GLN A 137 14.90 -9.59 14.19
C GLN A 137 16.09 -8.69 13.85
N ASP A 138 16.27 -7.59 14.58
CA ASP A 138 17.25 -6.56 14.29
C ASP A 138 18.15 -6.25 15.49
N SER A 139 19.41 -5.92 15.22
CA SER A 139 20.32 -5.39 16.25
C SER A 139 19.97 -3.93 16.57
N ALA A 140 20.42 -3.43 17.74
CA ALA A 140 20.21 -2.05 18.16
C ALA A 140 20.65 -1.03 17.08
N ALA A 141 21.79 -1.24 16.44
CA ALA A 141 22.31 -0.38 15.37
C ALA A 141 21.38 -0.36 14.14
N VAL A 142 20.77 -1.50 13.80
CA VAL A 142 19.79 -1.60 12.71
C VAL A 142 18.51 -0.85 13.07
N ILE A 143 18.04 -0.96 14.31
CA ILE A 143 16.84 -0.26 14.81
C ILE A 143 17.06 1.27 14.72
N GLU A 144 18.20 1.80 15.17
CA GLU A 144 18.51 3.23 15.07
C GLU A 144 18.51 3.72 13.62
N ARG A 145 19.12 2.97 12.72
CA ARG A 145 19.10 3.30 11.29
C ARG A 145 17.68 3.32 10.73
N ARG A 146 16.82 2.36 11.12
CA ARG A 146 15.42 2.29 10.68
C ARG A 146 14.59 3.43 11.26
N LEU A 147 14.83 3.85 12.51
CA LEU A 147 14.19 5.03 13.10
C LEU A 147 14.57 6.32 12.40
N LYS A 148 15.83 6.45 11.98
CA LYS A 148 16.26 7.59 11.15
C LYS A 148 15.55 7.57 9.80
N GLY A 149 15.44 6.41 9.14
CA GLY A 149 14.67 6.24 7.91
C GLY A 149 13.18 6.58 8.09
N ALA A 150 12.58 6.15 9.21
CA ALA A 150 11.18 6.45 9.53
C ALA A 150 10.89 7.96 9.57
N ARG A 151 11.80 8.77 10.12
CA ARG A 151 11.67 10.24 10.11
C ARG A 151 11.68 10.80 8.69
N SER A 152 12.55 10.27 7.82
CA SER A 152 12.60 10.67 6.42
C SER A 152 11.31 10.31 5.68
N GLU A 153 10.75 9.12 5.94
CA GLU A 153 9.47 8.70 5.37
C GLU A 153 8.31 9.59 5.86
N ILE A 154 8.28 9.92 7.15
CA ILE A 154 7.25 10.79 7.76
C ILE A 154 7.30 12.22 7.18
N ALA A 155 8.45 12.70 6.73
CA ALA A 155 8.57 14.02 6.12
C ALA A 155 7.72 14.18 4.83
N HIS A 156 7.31 13.07 4.21
CA HIS A 156 6.43 13.04 3.03
C HIS A 156 4.93 12.93 3.38
N LEU A 157 4.57 13.03 4.67
CA LEU A 157 3.18 12.88 5.14
C LEU A 157 2.19 13.80 4.42
N GLU A 158 2.57 15.04 4.18
CA GLU A 158 1.71 16.06 3.56
C GLU A 158 1.38 15.78 2.08
N GLU A 159 2.03 14.80 1.47
CA GLU A 159 1.74 14.33 0.11
C GLU A 159 0.54 13.36 0.06
N PHE A 160 -0.03 12.98 1.21
CA PHE A 160 -1.11 12.00 1.30
C PHE A 160 -2.45 12.66 1.64
N ASP A 161 -3.56 11.98 1.27
CA ASP A 161 -4.91 12.50 1.46
C ASP A 161 -5.45 12.23 2.87
N TYR A 162 -4.97 11.15 3.51
CA TYR A 162 -5.40 10.69 4.82
C TYR A 162 -4.22 10.26 5.67
N VAL A 163 -4.34 10.47 6.98
CA VAL A 163 -3.44 9.93 7.99
C VAL A 163 -4.21 9.08 8.99
N ILE A 164 -3.68 7.90 9.31
CA ILE A 164 -4.23 7.02 10.35
C ILE A 164 -3.19 6.87 11.45
N ILE A 165 -3.54 7.20 12.69
CA ILE A 165 -2.69 6.99 13.85
C ILE A 165 -2.95 5.58 14.41
N ASN A 166 -2.04 4.64 14.16
CA ASN A 166 -2.16 3.27 14.64
C ASN A 166 -1.75 3.13 16.12
N ASN A 167 -2.55 3.74 16.99
CA ASN A 167 -2.46 3.60 18.44
C ASN A 167 -3.28 2.39 18.93
N ASN A 168 -4.53 2.30 18.49
CA ASN A 168 -5.39 1.15 18.69
C ASN A 168 -5.59 0.47 17.32
N PHE A 169 -5.28 -0.83 17.25
CA PHE A 169 -5.32 -1.57 16.00
C PHE A 169 -6.74 -1.66 15.40
N ASP A 170 -7.74 -1.97 16.22
CA ASP A 170 -9.11 -2.14 15.76
C ASP A 170 -9.73 -0.82 15.26
N GLU A 171 -9.38 0.29 15.89
CA GLU A 171 -9.78 1.62 15.45
C GLU A 171 -9.10 1.99 14.13
N ALA A 172 -7.80 1.77 14.02
CA ALA A 172 -7.08 2.02 12.78
C ALA A 172 -7.60 1.17 11.60
N VAL A 173 -8.06 -0.07 11.86
CA VAL A 173 -8.74 -0.90 10.83
C VAL A 173 -10.07 -0.28 10.42
N LYS A 174 -10.86 0.22 11.38
CA LYS A 174 -12.15 0.90 11.08
C LYS A 174 -11.93 2.17 10.28
N ASP A 175 -10.91 2.96 10.61
CA ASP A 175 -10.54 4.17 9.88
C ASP A 175 -10.18 3.83 8.43
N LEU A 176 -9.33 2.82 8.23
CA LEU A 176 -8.93 2.36 6.90
C LEU A 176 -10.14 1.87 6.09
N ALA A 177 -11.01 1.08 6.69
CA ALA A 177 -12.25 0.60 6.07
C ALA A 177 -13.21 1.76 5.75
N SER A 178 -13.27 2.80 6.59
CA SER A 178 -14.10 3.97 6.38
C SER A 178 -13.64 4.80 5.18
N ILE A 179 -12.34 4.95 4.98
CA ILE A 179 -11.77 5.61 3.80
C ILE A 179 -12.16 4.85 2.52
N VAL A 180 -12.00 3.52 2.52
CA VAL A 180 -12.39 2.67 1.38
C VAL A 180 -13.90 2.80 1.13
N ARG A 181 -14.73 2.75 2.17
CA ARG A 181 -16.17 2.90 2.07
C ARG A 181 -16.56 4.27 1.52
N SER A 182 -15.95 5.34 2.01
CA SER A 182 -16.18 6.71 1.54
C SER A 182 -15.86 6.89 0.05
N ALA A 183 -14.74 6.32 -0.41
CA ALA A 183 -14.35 6.38 -1.82
C ALA A 183 -15.41 5.75 -2.75
N ARG A 184 -16.00 4.63 -2.34
CA ARG A 184 -17.08 3.97 -3.08
C ARG A 184 -18.37 4.79 -3.15
N LEU A 185 -18.58 5.71 -2.21
CA LEU A 185 -19.78 6.58 -2.13
C LEU A 185 -19.62 7.92 -2.85
N ARG A 186 -18.45 8.20 -3.42
CA ARG A 186 -18.24 9.40 -4.24
C ARG A 186 -19.25 9.43 -5.39
N LEU A 187 -19.76 10.63 -5.72
CA LEU A 187 -20.79 10.81 -6.73
C LEU A 187 -20.45 10.12 -8.08
N PRO A 188 -19.23 10.28 -8.66
CA PRO A 188 -18.90 9.58 -9.90
C PRO A 188 -19.01 8.06 -9.80
N SER A 189 -18.58 7.48 -8.67
CA SER A 189 -18.64 6.05 -8.41
C SER A 189 -20.10 5.57 -8.29
N GLN A 190 -20.97 6.33 -7.62
CA GLN A 190 -22.37 5.98 -7.45
C GLN A 190 -23.14 6.12 -8.77
N ILE A 191 -22.88 7.17 -9.55
CA ILE A 191 -23.48 7.33 -10.89
C ILE A 191 -23.10 6.14 -11.78
N ALA A 192 -21.81 5.77 -11.82
CA ALA A 192 -21.36 4.66 -12.65
C ALA A 192 -21.93 3.30 -12.22
N ARG A 193 -22.16 3.12 -10.90
CA ARG A 193 -22.70 1.87 -10.34
C ARG A 193 -24.21 1.73 -10.48
N HIS A 194 -24.93 2.84 -10.41
CA HIS A 194 -26.40 2.89 -10.31
C HIS A 194 -27.02 3.74 -11.42
N SER A 195 -26.41 3.74 -12.63
CA SER A 195 -26.83 4.56 -13.77
C SER A 195 -28.33 4.39 -14.09
N ASP A 196 -28.79 3.15 -14.16
CA ASP A 196 -30.18 2.85 -14.54
C ASP A 196 -31.18 3.35 -13.49
N LEU A 197 -30.88 3.11 -12.20
CA LEU A 197 -31.68 3.62 -11.09
C LEU A 197 -31.72 5.15 -11.11
N ILE A 198 -30.57 5.80 -11.19
CA ILE A 198 -30.49 7.27 -11.16
C ILE A 198 -31.21 7.89 -12.36
N ASN A 199 -31.11 7.27 -13.55
CA ASN A 199 -31.82 7.75 -14.74
C ASN A 199 -33.33 7.53 -14.66
N SER A 200 -33.79 6.47 -14.00
CA SER A 200 -35.22 6.22 -13.79
C SER A 200 -35.89 7.16 -12.79
N LEU A 201 -35.06 7.85 -11.95
CA LEU A 201 -35.53 8.81 -10.94
C LEU A 201 -35.51 10.28 -11.43
N LYS A 202 -34.96 10.53 -12.61
CA LYS A 202 -34.93 11.86 -13.25
C LYS A 202 -36.09 12.05 -14.21
#